data_e802dba1baa25b179d8a6bef7eb58fa8
#
_entry.id   e802dba1baa25b179d8a6bef7eb58fa8
#
_cell.length_a   1.000
_cell.length_b   1.000
_cell.length_c   1.000
_cell.angle_alpha   90.00
_cell.angle_beta   90.00
_cell.angle_gamma   90.00
#
_symmetry.space_group_name_H-M   'P 1'
#
loop_
_entity.id
_entity.type
_entity.pdbx_description
1 polymer ?
#
loop_
_entity_poly.entity_id
_entity_poly.type
_entity_poly.pdbx_seq_one_letter_code
_entity_poly.pdbx_strand_id
1 'polypeptide(L)'
;MNRCVQEPQIFAKHGERKMSDDVMAEAMELFRSGDLKGAVENLDSKLRSNRDNAILQHTYAEFANMLNMEEQDDVVPGTKIMMSYKKAMEIDEENDEYIADFASFALECRRVPQAVKEFQRYSRRLEMADIPTDDVLYMAARNIVDTIEVIDPEKANPMVQP
;
A
#
# COMPACT_ATOMS: atom_id res chain seq x y z
N MET A 1 5.54 -38.29 -32.81
CA MET A 1 6.07 -36.99 -32.31
C MET A 1 5.09 -36.45 -31.29
N ASN A 2 5.31 -36.78 -30.00
CA ASN A 2 4.46 -36.30 -28.89
C ASN A 2 5.03 -35.00 -28.39
N ARG A 3 4.30 -33.90 -28.53
CA ARG A 3 4.58 -32.65 -27.87
C ARG A 3 4.00 -32.77 -26.44
N CYS A 4 4.87 -32.88 -25.44
CA CYS A 4 4.51 -32.66 -24.06
C CYS A 4 4.12 -31.17 -23.91
N VAL A 5 2.84 -30.91 -23.66
CA VAL A 5 2.34 -29.63 -23.20
C VAL A 5 2.68 -29.57 -21.73
N GLN A 6 3.64 -28.72 -21.35
CA GLN A 6 3.89 -28.38 -19.94
C GLN A 6 2.69 -27.58 -19.43
N GLU A 7 1.97 -28.15 -18.49
CA GLU A 7 0.97 -27.40 -17.71
C GLU A 7 1.66 -26.35 -16.83
N PRO A 8 1.17 -25.11 -16.79
CA PRO A 8 1.73 -24.08 -15.92
C PRO A 8 1.46 -24.44 -14.45
N GLN A 9 2.50 -24.32 -13.63
CA GLN A 9 2.46 -24.60 -12.19
C GLN A 9 1.58 -23.59 -11.45
N ILE A 10 0.29 -23.87 -11.35
CA ILE A 10 -0.69 -23.09 -10.57
C ILE A 10 -0.61 -23.43 -9.06
N PHE A 11 0.21 -24.41 -8.65
CA PHE A 11 0.20 -24.95 -7.30
C PHE A 11 0.96 -24.11 -6.25
N ALA A 12 1.84 -23.18 -6.61
CA ALA A 12 2.59 -22.36 -5.66
C ALA A 12 1.73 -21.31 -4.94
N LYS A 13 0.80 -20.66 -5.64
CA LYS A 13 -0.04 -19.58 -5.07
C LYS A 13 -1.09 -20.03 -4.02
N HIS A 14 -1.48 -21.30 -4.00
CA HIS A 14 -2.50 -21.79 -3.04
C HIS A 14 -1.94 -22.07 -1.64
N GLY A 15 -0.69 -22.49 -1.52
CA GLY A 15 -0.04 -22.74 -0.23
C GLY A 15 0.29 -21.46 0.51
N GLU A 16 0.74 -20.44 -0.18
CA GLU A 16 1.08 -19.14 0.38
C GLU A 16 -0.15 -18.38 0.87
N ARG A 17 -1.29 -18.41 0.15
CA ARG A 17 -2.56 -17.82 0.59
C ARG A 17 -3.06 -18.44 1.89
N LYS A 18 -3.08 -19.78 2.00
CA LYS A 18 -3.59 -20.46 3.18
C LYS A 18 -2.75 -20.18 4.44
N MET A 19 -1.43 -20.11 4.30
CA MET A 19 -0.53 -19.78 5.41
C MET A 19 -0.64 -18.31 5.83
N SER A 20 -0.90 -17.41 4.88
CA SER A 20 -1.17 -15.99 5.13
C SER A 20 -2.48 -15.78 5.87
N ASP A 21 -3.53 -16.49 5.46
CA ASP A 21 -4.86 -16.40 6.08
C ASP A 21 -4.81 -16.85 7.56
N ASP A 22 -4.09 -17.94 7.88
CA ASP A 22 -3.91 -18.41 9.24
C ASP A 22 -3.12 -17.41 10.11
N VAL A 23 -2.10 -16.75 9.53
CA VAL A 23 -1.28 -15.76 10.26
C VAL A 23 -2.08 -14.51 10.57
N MET A 24 -3.00 -14.10 9.71
CA MET A 24 -3.79 -12.88 9.90
C MET A 24 -5.13 -13.10 10.63
N ALA A 25 -5.58 -14.35 10.78
CA ALA A 25 -6.93 -14.66 11.27
C ALA A 25 -7.29 -13.95 12.59
N GLU A 26 -6.37 -13.97 13.56
CA GLU A 26 -6.58 -13.34 14.86
C GLU A 26 -6.65 -11.80 14.77
N ALA A 27 -5.79 -11.18 13.99
CA ALA A 27 -5.82 -9.74 13.78
C ALA A 27 -7.10 -9.28 13.09
N MET A 28 -7.58 -10.05 12.12
CA MET A 28 -8.85 -9.78 11.44
C MET A 28 -10.06 -9.94 12.37
N GLU A 29 -10.01 -10.87 13.32
CA GLU A 29 -11.08 -11.02 14.33
C GLU A 29 -11.08 -9.84 15.29
N LEU A 30 -9.92 -9.41 15.79
CA LEU A 30 -9.77 -8.20 16.60
C LEU A 30 -10.31 -6.97 15.87
N PHE A 31 -9.95 -6.80 14.60
CA PHE A 31 -10.47 -5.70 13.78
C PHE A 31 -12.00 -5.75 13.65
N ARG A 32 -12.60 -6.91 13.36
CA ARG A 32 -14.04 -7.07 13.26
C ARG A 32 -14.77 -6.81 14.57
N SER A 33 -14.14 -7.07 15.71
CA SER A 33 -14.68 -6.77 17.04
C SER A 33 -14.56 -5.30 17.45
N GLY A 34 -13.89 -4.48 16.62
CA GLY A 34 -13.63 -3.06 16.88
C GLY A 34 -12.37 -2.78 17.69
N ASP A 35 -11.54 -3.80 17.94
CA ASP A 35 -10.23 -3.63 18.61
C ASP A 35 -9.11 -3.43 17.56
N LEU A 36 -9.11 -2.26 16.92
CA LEU A 36 -8.11 -1.91 15.91
C LEU A 36 -6.70 -1.86 16.52
N LYS A 37 -6.57 -1.37 17.75
CA LYS A 37 -5.28 -1.32 18.46
C LYS A 37 -4.72 -2.72 18.70
N GLY A 38 -5.54 -3.62 19.23
CA GLY A 38 -5.18 -5.02 19.42
C GLY A 38 -4.81 -5.71 18.12
N ALA A 39 -5.52 -5.42 17.02
CA ALA A 39 -5.21 -5.93 15.69
C ALA A 39 -3.82 -5.47 15.22
N VAL A 40 -3.48 -4.19 15.37
CA VAL A 40 -2.15 -3.64 15.01
C VAL A 40 -1.03 -4.29 15.85
N GLU A 41 -1.23 -4.42 17.15
CA GLU A 41 -0.25 -5.06 18.06
C GLU A 41 -0.03 -6.54 17.69
N ASN A 42 -1.10 -7.26 17.34
CA ASN A 42 -1.04 -8.65 16.88
C ASN A 42 -0.24 -8.77 15.58
N LEU A 43 -0.54 -7.95 14.59
CA LEU A 43 0.19 -7.91 13.31
C LEU A 43 1.66 -7.57 13.51
N ASP A 44 2.00 -6.58 14.34
CA ASP A 44 3.39 -6.20 14.66
C ASP A 44 4.18 -7.37 15.26
N SER A 45 3.55 -8.10 16.18
CA SER A 45 4.15 -9.30 16.78
C SER A 45 4.45 -10.37 15.73
N LYS A 46 3.51 -10.60 14.81
CA LYS A 46 3.64 -11.62 13.75
C LYS A 46 4.66 -11.25 12.68
N LEU A 47 4.82 -9.95 12.39
CA LEU A 47 5.84 -9.44 11.47
C LEU A 47 7.27 -9.78 11.91
N ARG A 48 7.53 -9.95 13.21
CA ARG A 48 8.88 -10.31 13.71
C ARG A 48 9.40 -11.63 13.15
N SER A 49 8.51 -12.58 12.93
CA SER A 49 8.84 -13.93 12.41
C SER A 49 8.44 -14.12 10.94
N ASN A 50 7.67 -13.20 10.35
CA ASN A 50 7.13 -13.29 8.99
C ASN A 50 7.45 -12.04 8.16
N ARG A 51 8.70 -11.58 8.20
CA ARG A 51 9.13 -10.30 7.59
C ARG A 51 8.96 -10.24 6.08
N ASP A 52 8.99 -11.38 5.42
CA ASP A 52 8.91 -11.50 3.95
C ASP A 52 7.51 -11.90 3.47
N ASN A 53 6.48 -11.61 4.27
CA ASN A 53 5.09 -11.78 3.90
C ASN A 53 4.50 -10.43 3.46
N ALA A 54 4.27 -10.26 2.15
CA ALA A 54 3.80 -9.00 1.57
C ALA A 54 2.43 -8.60 2.12
N ILE A 55 1.49 -9.55 2.19
CA ILE A 55 0.12 -9.30 2.68
C ILE A 55 0.15 -8.84 4.14
N LEU A 56 0.96 -9.48 4.98
CA LEU A 56 1.09 -9.13 6.39
C LEU A 56 1.70 -7.72 6.56
N GLN A 57 2.72 -7.37 5.76
CA GLN A 57 3.32 -6.04 5.74
C GLN A 57 2.31 -4.98 5.34
N HIS A 58 1.55 -5.23 4.27
CA HIS A 58 0.54 -4.31 3.76
C HIS A 58 -0.59 -4.11 4.77
N THR A 59 -1.21 -5.20 5.24
CA THR A 59 -2.32 -5.12 6.21
C THR A 59 -1.91 -4.43 7.52
N TYR A 60 -0.67 -4.68 7.98
CA TYR A 60 -0.14 -3.95 9.13
C TYR A 60 -0.08 -2.44 8.87
N ALA A 61 0.42 -2.04 7.69
CA ALA A 61 0.53 -0.63 7.34
C ALA A 61 -0.84 0.05 7.26
N GLU A 62 -1.83 -0.61 6.63
CA GLU A 62 -3.21 -0.12 6.56
C GLU A 62 -3.82 0.07 7.95
N PHE A 63 -3.79 -0.96 8.79
CA PHE A 63 -4.38 -0.90 10.12
C PHE A 63 -3.68 0.11 11.04
N ALA A 64 -2.35 0.23 10.93
CA ALA A 64 -1.59 1.22 11.67
C ALA A 64 -1.91 2.66 11.22
N ASN A 65 -2.11 2.89 9.92
CA ASN A 65 -2.55 4.18 9.41
C ASN A 65 -3.98 4.51 9.88
N MET A 66 -4.89 3.55 9.80
CA MET A 66 -6.26 3.70 10.32
C MET A 66 -6.28 4.03 11.82
N LEU A 67 -5.45 3.36 12.62
CA LEU A 67 -5.33 3.63 14.06
C LEU A 67 -4.86 5.05 14.34
N ASN A 68 -3.86 5.53 13.62
CA ASN A 68 -3.39 6.91 13.75
C ASN A 68 -4.49 7.92 13.37
N MET A 69 -5.29 7.62 12.35
CA MET A 69 -6.41 8.47 11.94
C MET A 69 -7.55 8.50 12.99
N GLU A 70 -7.88 7.34 13.58
CA GLU A 70 -8.91 7.25 14.62
C GLU A 70 -8.49 7.97 15.91
N GLU A 71 -7.26 7.76 16.35
CA GLU A 71 -6.72 8.37 17.57
C GLU A 71 -6.32 9.85 17.37
N GLN A 72 -6.25 10.30 16.12
CA GLN A 72 -5.75 11.63 15.74
C GLN A 72 -4.34 11.92 16.33
N ASP A 73 -3.53 10.86 16.42
CA ASP A 73 -2.18 10.90 17.00
C ASP A 73 -1.29 9.86 16.28
N ASP A 74 0.03 10.06 16.32
CA ASP A 74 1.05 9.15 15.80
C ASP A 74 1.29 7.96 16.74
N VAL A 75 0.25 7.15 17.03
CA VAL A 75 0.35 5.93 17.85
C VAL A 75 1.39 4.97 17.28
N VAL A 76 1.38 4.82 15.93
CA VAL A 76 2.42 4.12 15.19
C VAL A 76 3.22 5.14 14.39
N PRO A 77 4.56 5.20 14.56
CA PRO A 77 5.37 6.17 13.80
C PRO A 77 5.16 6.03 12.29
N GLY A 78 4.89 7.14 11.60
CA GLY A 78 4.66 7.17 10.14
C GLY A 78 5.81 6.57 9.33
N THR A 79 7.06 6.66 9.84
CA THR A 79 8.21 5.98 9.23
C THR A 79 8.09 4.46 9.24
N LYS A 80 7.51 3.88 10.29
CA LYS A 80 7.30 2.43 10.41
C LYS A 80 6.21 1.97 9.44
N ILE A 81 5.11 2.72 9.34
CA ILE A 81 4.04 2.48 8.37
C ILE A 81 4.59 2.54 6.95
N MET A 82 5.36 3.60 6.62
CA MET A 82 6.02 3.78 5.33
C MET A 82 6.92 2.60 4.96
N MET A 83 7.70 2.10 5.93
CA MET A 83 8.60 0.96 5.70
C MET A 83 7.82 -0.31 5.41
N SER A 84 6.67 -0.54 6.06
CA SER A 84 5.84 -1.72 5.83
C SER A 84 5.16 -1.68 4.45
N TYR A 85 4.58 -0.56 4.03
CA TYR A 85 4.07 -0.41 2.66
C TYR A 85 5.18 -0.63 1.62
N LYS A 86 6.34 -0.01 1.83
CA LYS A 86 7.48 -0.19 0.92
C LYS A 86 7.93 -1.65 0.85
N LYS A 87 7.97 -2.34 1.98
CA LYS A 87 8.37 -3.75 2.05
C LYS A 87 7.37 -4.65 1.33
N ALA A 88 6.05 -4.42 1.50
CA ALA A 88 5.02 -5.14 0.76
C ALA A 88 5.22 -5.01 -0.75
N MET A 89 5.40 -3.79 -1.23
CA MET A 89 5.67 -3.49 -2.65
C MET A 89 6.97 -4.12 -3.17
N GLU A 90 8.03 -4.23 -2.34
CA GLU A 90 9.30 -4.86 -2.71
C GLU A 90 9.21 -6.39 -2.76
N ILE A 91 8.36 -7.01 -1.94
CA ILE A 91 8.17 -8.47 -1.91
C ILE A 91 7.29 -8.91 -3.09
N ASP A 92 6.21 -8.19 -3.37
CA ASP A 92 5.29 -8.48 -4.47
C ASP A 92 5.23 -7.27 -5.42
N GLU A 93 6.26 -7.17 -6.27
CA GLU A 93 6.42 -6.06 -7.22
C GLU A 93 5.36 -6.02 -8.32
N GLU A 94 4.60 -7.12 -8.50
CA GLU A 94 3.53 -7.22 -9.48
C GLU A 94 2.18 -6.77 -8.94
N ASN A 95 2.06 -6.50 -7.65
CA ASN A 95 0.82 -6.06 -7.04
C ASN A 95 0.66 -4.54 -7.18
N ASP A 96 -0.24 -4.12 -8.06
CA ASP A 96 -0.50 -2.72 -8.35
C ASP A 96 -1.12 -1.96 -7.18
N GLU A 97 -1.90 -2.63 -6.33
CA GLU A 97 -2.49 -2.07 -5.12
C GLU A 97 -1.40 -1.61 -4.14
N TYR A 98 -0.36 -2.42 -3.93
CA TYR A 98 0.74 -2.05 -3.03
C TYR A 98 1.52 -0.84 -3.52
N ILE A 99 1.65 -0.66 -4.85
CA ILE A 99 2.29 0.52 -5.44
C ILE A 99 1.41 1.76 -5.20
N ALA A 100 0.11 1.65 -5.44
CA ALA A 100 -0.83 2.75 -5.27
C ALA A 100 -0.93 3.20 -3.80
N ASP A 101 -1.04 2.27 -2.87
CA ASP A 101 -1.17 2.57 -1.44
C ASP A 101 0.11 3.16 -0.86
N PHE A 102 1.27 2.63 -1.26
CA PHE A 102 2.54 3.24 -0.88
C PHE A 102 2.69 4.67 -1.41
N ALA A 103 2.29 4.93 -2.67
CA ALA A 103 2.33 6.26 -3.26
C ALA A 103 1.38 7.22 -2.54
N SER A 104 0.17 6.78 -2.20
CA SER A 104 -0.82 7.56 -1.46
C SER A 104 -0.33 7.91 -0.06
N PHE A 105 0.19 6.93 0.68
CA PHE A 105 0.74 7.17 2.01
C PHE A 105 2.01 8.07 1.97
N ALA A 106 2.85 7.93 0.94
CA ALA A 106 3.99 8.83 0.75
C ALA A 106 3.53 10.29 0.57
N LEU A 107 2.40 10.50 -0.12
CA LEU A 107 1.81 11.83 -0.29
C LEU A 107 1.27 12.37 1.03
N GLU A 108 0.55 11.58 1.82
CA GLU A 108 0.08 11.94 3.16
C GLU A 108 1.24 12.36 4.07
N CYS A 109 2.38 11.65 3.98
CA CYS A 109 3.62 12.00 4.67
C CYS A 109 4.39 13.17 4.04
N ARG A 110 3.80 13.90 3.08
CA ARG A 110 4.41 15.03 2.35
C ARG A 110 5.68 14.68 1.58
N ARG A 111 5.86 13.41 1.21
CA ARG A 111 6.99 12.94 0.39
C ARG A 111 6.63 12.98 -1.10
N VAL A 112 6.27 14.18 -1.58
CA VAL A 112 5.73 14.40 -2.94
C VAL A 112 6.61 13.80 -4.04
N PRO A 113 7.96 13.97 -4.08
CA PRO A 113 8.78 13.38 -5.15
C PRO A 113 8.69 11.85 -5.19
N GLN A 114 8.59 11.20 -4.03
CA GLN A 114 8.46 9.76 -3.92
C GLN A 114 7.07 9.29 -4.39
N ALA A 115 6.03 9.97 -3.96
CA ALA A 115 4.66 9.69 -4.38
C ALA A 115 4.52 9.81 -5.90
N VAL A 116 5.01 10.89 -6.51
CA VAL A 116 4.99 11.09 -7.97
C VAL A 116 5.70 9.97 -8.71
N LYS A 117 6.87 9.54 -8.24
CA LYS A 117 7.63 8.44 -8.85
C LYS A 117 6.82 7.14 -8.89
N GLU A 118 6.17 6.79 -7.78
CA GLU A 118 5.43 5.54 -7.68
C GLU A 118 4.06 5.63 -8.41
N PHE A 119 3.39 6.77 -8.41
CA PHE A 119 2.21 6.98 -9.25
C PHE A 119 2.54 6.86 -10.75
N GLN A 120 3.68 7.38 -11.19
CA GLN A 120 4.15 7.20 -12.58
C GLN A 120 4.45 5.72 -12.90
N ARG A 121 5.01 4.98 -11.93
CA ARG A 121 5.23 3.52 -12.07
C ARG A 121 3.90 2.79 -12.22
N TYR A 122 2.94 3.09 -11.36
CA TYR A 122 1.59 2.53 -11.36
C TYR A 122 0.87 2.83 -12.69
N SER A 123 0.87 4.10 -13.13
CA SER A 123 0.27 4.51 -14.40
C SER A 123 0.84 3.73 -15.59
N ARG A 124 2.17 3.59 -15.69
CA ARG A 124 2.80 2.82 -16.77
C ARG A 124 2.38 1.34 -16.77
N ARG A 125 2.19 0.74 -15.61
CA ARG A 125 1.72 -0.65 -15.51
C ARG A 125 0.28 -0.79 -16.00
N LEU A 126 -0.60 0.16 -15.65
CA LEU A 126 -1.97 0.19 -16.16
C LEU A 126 -2.02 0.37 -17.68
N GLU A 127 -1.19 1.26 -18.23
CA GLU A 127 -1.05 1.45 -19.68
C GLU A 127 -0.61 0.16 -20.38
N MET A 128 0.38 -0.56 -19.82
CA MET A 128 0.84 -1.83 -20.35
C MET A 128 -0.22 -2.94 -20.29
N ALA A 129 -1.15 -2.86 -19.34
CA ALA A 129 -2.29 -3.78 -19.20
C ALA A 129 -3.53 -3.33 -19.98
N ASP A 130 -3.43 -2.25 -20.78
CA ASP A 130 -4.55 -1.63 -21.51
C ASP A 130 -5.73 -1.22 -20.59
N ILE A 131 -5.40 -0.77 -19.38
CA ILE A 131 -6.36 -0.26 -18.40
C ILE A 131 -6.37 1.27 -18.46
N PRO A 132 -7.55 1.94 -18.48
CA PRO A 132 -7.64 3.39 -18.50
C PRO A 132 -6.91 4.02 -17.31
N THR A 133 -6.05 5.01 -17.58
CA THR A 133 -5.21 5.66 -16.56
C THR A 133 -5.67 7.07 -16.20
N ASP A 134 -6.59 7.63 -16.95
CA ASP A 134 -7.02 9.03 -16.79
C ASP A 134 -7.51 9.33 -15.37
N ASP A 135 -8.31 8.45 -14.78
CA ASP A 135 -8.82 8.61 -13.42
C ASP A 135 -7.70 8.54 -12.38
N VAL A 136 -6.72 7.65 -12.56
CA VAL A 136 -5.58 7.49 -11.65
C VAL A 136 -4.68 8.71 -11.71
N LEU A 137 -4.37 9.20 -12.92
CA LEU A 137 -3.56 10.41 -13.12
C LEU A 137 -4.26 11.65 -12.57
N TYR A 138 -5.58 11.76 -12.79
CA TYR A 138 -6.37 12.84 -12.25
C TYR A 138 -6.38 12.85 -10.71
N MET A 139 -6.62 11.70 -10.08
CA MET A 139 -6.59 11.56 -8.62
C MET A 139 -5.22 11.85 -8.05
N ALA A 140 -4.16 11.35 -8.68
CA ALA A 140 -2.79 11.64 -8.27
C ALA A 140 -2.45 13.13 -8.38
N ALA A 141 -2.82 13.77 -9.49
CA ALA A 141 -2.61 15.20 -9.70
C ALA A 141 -3.36 16.03 -8.68
N ARG A 142 -4.63 15.74 -8.43
CA ARG A 142 -5.45 16.40 -7.43
C ARG A 142 -4.86 16.27 -6.03
N ASN A 143 -4.49 15.06 -5.61
CA ASN A 143 -3.87 14.84 -4.30
C ASN A 143 -2.54 15.59 -4.14
N ILE A 144 -1.75 15.71 -5.22
CA ILE A 144 -0.52 16.49 -5.22
C ILE A 144 -0.82 17.99 -5.02
N VAL A 145 -1.81 18.53 -5.75
CA VAL A 145 -2.23 19.94 -5.62
C VAL A 145 -2.73 20.22 -4.22
N ASP A 146 -3.65 19.42 -3.69
CA ASP A 146 -4.19 19.56 -2.35
C ASP A 146 -3.08 19.51 -1.28
N THR A 147 -2.08 18.64 -1.46
CA THR A 147 -0.93 18.54 -0.56
C THR A 147 -0.04 19.79 -0.63
N ILE A 148 0.20 20.34 -1.83
CA ILE A 148 0.97 21.57 -2.01
C ILE A 148 0.24 22.76 -1.40
N GLU A 149 -1.06 22.89 -1.58
CA GLU A 149 -1.87 23.95 -1.01
C GLU A 149 -1.80 23.99 0.52
N VAL A 150 -1.80 22.82 1.16
CA VAL A 150 -1.70 22.71 2.62
C VAL A 150 -0.28 23.06 3.12
N ILE A 151 0.77 22.69 2.35
CA ILE A 151 2.17 22.93 2.75
C ILE A 151 2.59 24.38 2.50
N ASP A 152 2.20 24.96 1.36
CA ASP A 152 2.62 26.28 0.93
C ASP A 152 1.56 26.90 0.00
N PRO A 153 0.54 27.55 0.59
CA PRO A 153 -0.57 28.15 -0.18
C PRO A 153 -0.12 29.19 -1.21
N GLU A 154 1.02 29.85 -0.99
CA GLU A 154 1.54 30.85 -1.93
C GLU A 154 2.18 30.21 -3.17
N LYS A 155 2.73 28.99 -3.03
CA LYS A 155 3.33 28.25 -4.16
C LYS A 155 2.30 27.50 -4.99
N ALA A 156 1.14 27.16 -4.42
CA ALA A 156 0.04 26.53 -5.17
C ALA A 156 -0.55 27.46 -6.25
N ASN A 157 -0.52 28.75 -6.00
CA ASN A 157 -1.13 29.77 -6.86
C ASN A 157 -0.51 29.91 -8.28
N PRO A 158 0.82 29.73 -8.51
CA PRO A 158 1.39 29.78 -9.86
C PRO A 158 1.09 28.56 -10.73
N MET A 159 0.68 27.43 -10.15
CA MET A 159 0.42 26.21 -10.91
C MET A 159 -1.02 26.14 -11.47
N VAL A 160 -1.90 27.03 -11.03
CA VAL A 160 -3.31 27.06 -11.39
C VAL A 160 -3.65 28.21 -12.37
N GLN A 161 -2.68 29.00 -12.78
CA GLN A 161 -2.91 30.03 -13.81
C GLN A 161 -2.74 29.44 -15.21
N PRO A 162 -3.73 29.61 -16.12
CA PRO A 162 -3.73 29.06 -17.47
C PRO A 162 -2.64 29.63 -18.37
#